data_625dd43c35c2627d757489ea6c62dce8
#
_entry.id   625dd43c35c2627d757489ea6c62dce8
#
_cell.length_a   1.000
_cell.length_b   1.000
_cell.length_c   1.000
_cell.angle_alpha   90.00
_cell.angle_beta   90.00
_cell.angle_gamma   90.00
#
_symmetry.space_group_name_H-M   'P 1'
#
loop_
_entity.id
_entity.type
_entity.pdbx_description
1 polymer ?
#
loop_
_entity_poly.entity_id
_entity_poly.type
_entity_poly.pdbx_seq_one_letter_code
_entity_poly.pdbx_strand_id
1 'polypeptide(L)'
;MNREIPLSGTVYRVTTNSEDACISLAREQITDRIDEITVSIRFPEPQEPNSVSVSWTVPAKDMYAVWSTTFGYNVLPLRVDWSKRTTDARLASHAPLQSIFSQSGRNRLTLALSDASVSSRLRTGVNEERADMTCELQLFTESPREILQEYSVRLRVDTTDEPYYETLRRVERWWGEACGYPCAYIPEAAKRAMYSTWYSYHQRTIPEELLRECRMAKALGMESIIVDDGWQTDDGSRGYSYCGDWRPTPAKIPDMKQFVDDVHAIGLKFILWYSVPYVGVMSEAYERFKDMKLYQVGSGERSWMALDPRFPEVRRYLVDTYRNAMLDWGLDGFKLDFIDSMRARPETPKSDPRWDIPTLNEAIDTLLAEITRELRAINPDVLIEFRQAYVGPVIRKHGNMFRVGDCPEDSILNRLNTVQLRYLLGKSAVHSDMLMWHYEDTPEAAAKQIIASLFSVLQISVRLAEIPESHMRMLRNYMDFWNANRELLLDGELRAYHPEAQFSLVEAEKDNALVAVAYLRTPVTLEKPYGRVAVVNGSGEKGILLETPENARYAYTVFDCMGEILSTGTLAEKSLSALDVPDSGRVELTLCS
;
A
#
# COMPACT_ATOMS: atom_id res chain seq x y z
N MET A 1 2.83 -13.43 34.86
CA MET A 1 4.25 -13.88 34.83
C MET A 1 5.13 -12.69 34.47
N ASN A 2 6.27 -12.49 35.13
CA ASN A 2 7.34 -11.56 34.74
C ASN A 2 8.66 -12.32 34.90
N ARG A 3 9.38 -12.56 33.80
CA ARG A 3 10.56 -13.41 33.77
C ARG A 3 11.64 -12.81 32.89
N GLU A 4 12.90 -12.87 33.35
CA GLU A 4 14.06 -12.52 32.54
C GLU A 4 14.68 -13.79 31.94
N ILE A 5 14.98 -13.73 30.65
CA ILE A 5 15.59 -14.82 29.89
C ILE A 5 16.88 -14.27 29.27
N PRO A 6 18.06 -14.65 29.80
CA PRO A 6 19.32 -14.30 29.16
C PRO A 6 19.52 -15.13 27.90
N LEU A 7 19.85 -14.49 26.80
CA LEU A 7 20.07 -15.12 25.50
C LEU A 7 21.20 -14.38 24.76
N SER A 8 22.34 -15.05 24.59
CA SER A 8 23.49 -14.54 23.81
C SER A 8 23.95 -13.12 24.19
N GLY A 9 24.02 -12.83 25.49
CA GLY A 9 24.47 -11.53 26.02
C GLY A 9 23.40 -10.46 26.13
N THR A 10 22.19 -10.70 25.61
CA THR A 10 21.02 -9.83 25.79
C THR A 10 20.07 -10.44 26.81
N VAL A 11 19.49 -9.60 27.67
CA VAL A 11 18.45 -10.01 28.63
C VAL A 11 17.09 -9.61 28.06
N TYR A 12 16.25 -10.60 27.81
CA TYR A 12 14.87 -10.43 27.37
C TYR A 12 13.95 -10.52 28.57
N ARG A 13 13.09 -9.51 28.76
CA ARG A 13 12.05 -9.54 29.77
C ARG A 13 10.72 -9.93 29.13
N VAL A 14 10.15 -11.06 29.60
CA VAL A 14 8.86 -11.58 29.14
C VAL A 14 7.81 -11.28 30.20
N THR A 15 6.71 -10.64 29.79
CA THR A 15 5.58 -10.28 30.67
C THR A 15 4.28 -10.77 30.06
N THR A 16 3.45 -11.46 30.86
CA THR A 16 2.09 -11.87 30.49
C THR A 16 1.24 -12.07 31.75
N ASN A 17 -0.09 -11.91 31.60
CA ASN A 17 -1.06 -12.24 32.64
C ASN A 17 -1.49 -13.73 32.62
N SER A 18 -1.03 -14.53 31.65
CA SER A 18 -1.20 -15.99 31.67
C SER A 18 -0.16 -16.62 32.60
N GLU A 19 -0.58 -17.07 33.78
CA GLU A 19 0.34 -17.65 34.79
C GLU A 19 0.83 -19.05 34.40
N ASP A 20 0.03 -19.78 33.64
CA ASP A 20 0.23 -21.15 33.17
C ASP A 20 0.98 -21.25 31.83
N ALA A 21 1.26 -20.12 31.18
CA ALA A 21 1.98 -20.11 29.91
C ALA A 21 3.44 -20.50 30.09
N CYS A 22 3.91 -21.50 29.34
CA CYS A 22 5.31 -21.78 29.16
C CYS A 22 5.87 -21.01 27.97
N ILE A 23 6.74 -20.02 28.22
CA ILE A 23 7.34 -19.17 27.18
C ILE A 23 8.83 -19.41 27.13
N SER A 24 9.35 -19.69 25.93
CA SER A 24 10.78 -19.89 25.67
C SER A 24 11.24 -19.04 24.50
N LEU A 25 12.52 -18.68 24.52
CA LEU A 25 13.20 -17.94 23.46
C LEU A 25 14.39 -18.78 22.96
N ALA A 26 14.53 -18.81 21.62
CA ALA A 26 15.69 -19.42 20.98
C ALA A 26 16.23 -18.44 19.94
N ARG A 27 17.56 -18.34 19.81
CA ARG A 27 18.23 -17.48 18.82
C ARG A 27 18.89 -18.33 17.76
N GLU A 28 18.65 -17.94 16.51
CA GLU A 28 19.41 -18.38 15.34
C GLU A 28 20.15 -17.18 14.76
N GLN A 29 21.45 -17.27 14.62
CA GLN A 29 22.27 -16.25 13.97
C GLN A 29 22.31 -16.53 12.47
N ILE A 30 21.64 -15.68 11.69
CA ILE A 30 21.59 -15.81 10.22
C ILE A 30 22.86 -15.25 9.58
N THR A 31 23.33 -14.10 10.08
CA THR A 31 24.62 -13.47 9.72
C THR A 31 25.20 -12.79 10.95
N ASP A 32 26.38 -12.20 10.85
CA ASP A 32 27.00 -11.44 11.96
C ASP A 32 26.16 -10.25 12.43
N ARG A 33 25.16 -9.82 11.64
CA ARG A 33 24.33 -8.65 11.87
C ARG A 33 22.83 -8.91 11.81
N ILE A 34 22.41 -10.15 11.55
CA ILE A 34 21.01 -10.54 11.45
C ILE A 34 20.78 -11.76 12.34
N ASP A 35 19.87 -11.60 13.29
CA ASP A 35 19.39 -12.66 14.16
C ASP A 35 17.91 -12.95 13.92
N GLU A 36 17.50 -14.20 14.10
CA GLU A 36 16.10 -14.60 14.27
C GLU A 36 15.88 -15.14 15.68
N ILE A 37 14.95 -14.55 16.42
CA ILE A 37 14.59 -14.94 17.77
C ILE A 37 13.22 -15.59 17.71
N THR A 38 13.18 -16.91 17.92
CA THR A 38 11.93 -17.65 18.01
C THR A 38 11.33 -17.46 19.39
N VAL A 39 10.11 -16.90 19.44
CA VAL A 39 9.27 -16.81 20.64
C VAL A 39 8.27 -17.95 20.56
N SER A 40 8.38 -18.93 21.45
CA SER A 40 7.47 -20.09 21.54
C SER A 40 6.64 -19.99 22.81
N ILE A 41 5.33 -20.15 22.67
CA ILE A 41 4.34 -20.06 23.75
C ILE A 41 3.54 -21.35 23.74
N ARG A 42 3.42 -22.00 24.91
CA ARG A 42 2.61 -23.21 25.09
C ARG A 42 1.75 -23.08 26.33
N PHE A 43 0.48 -23.45 26.21
CA PHE A 43 -0.48 -23.56 27.29
C PHE A 43 -0.77 -25.03 27.60
N PRO A 44 -1.07 -25.39 28.87
CA PRO A 44 -1.46 -26.75 29.23
C PRO A 44 -2.70 -27.24 28.47
N GLU A 45 -3.66 -26.36 28.27
CA GLU A 45 -4.91 -26.62 27.56
C GLU A 45 -5.18 -25.47 26.56
N PRO A 46 -5.94 -25.72 25.47
CA PRO A 46 -6.35 -24.67 24.55
C PRO A 46 -7.10 -23.54 25.27
N GLN A 47 -6.65 -22.31 25.12
CA GLN A 47 -7.26 -21.14 25.75
C GLN A 47 -7.09 -19.86 24.94
N GLU A 48 -7.88 -18.83 25.26
CA GLU A 48 -7.68 -17.47 24.76
C GLU A 48 -6.42 -16.89 25.43
N PRO A 49 -5.34 -16.58 24.68
CA PRO A 49 -4.12 -16.08 25.30
C PRO A 49 -4.29 -14.67 25.83
N ASN A 50 -3.69 -14.34 26.96
CA ASN A 50 -3.45 -12.96 27.32
C ASN A 50 -2.33 -12.39 26.44
N SER A 51 -2.27 -11.05 26.33
CA SER A 51 -1.17 -10.40 25.65
C SER A 51 0.18 -10.81 26.24
N VAL A 52 1.13 -11.11 25.36
CA VAL A 52 2.52 -11.46 25.72
C VAL A 52 3.42 -10.34 25.24
N SER A 53 4.21 -9.76 26.15
CA SER A 53 5.22 -8.75 25.84
C SER A 53 6.61 -9.34 26.02
N VAL A 54 7.48 -9.10 25.03
CA VAL A 54 8.92 -9.42 25.06
C VAL A 54 9.68 -8.13 24.86
N SER A 55 10.47 -7.70 25.85
CA SER A 55 11.23 -6.44 25.77
C SER A 55 12.72 -6.66 26.03
N TRP A 56 13.55 -5.86 25.38
CA TRP A 56 15.01 -5.86 25.51
C TRP A 56 15.56 -4.48 25.22
N THR A 57 16.83 -4.27 25.43
CA THR A 57 17.52 -3.01 25.12
C THR A 57 18.70 -3.24 24.18
N VAL A 58 18.96 -2.27 23.33
CA VAL A 58 20.16 -2.17 22.50
C VAL A 58 20.76 -0.77 22.61
N PRO A 59 22.07 -0.56 22.45
CA PRO A 59 22.66 0.77 22.47
C PRO A 59 22.08 1.66 21.35
N ALA A 60 21.58 2.85 21.68
CA ALA A 60 21.00 3.79 20.71
C ALA A 60 22.11 4.58 19.97
N LYS A 61 22.98 3.87 19.24
CA LYS A 61 24.10 4.48 18.50
C LYS A 61 23.66 4.97 17.13
N ASP A 62 23.86 6.27 16.85
CA ASP A 62 23.59 6.91 15.56
C ASP A 62 22.17 6.61 15.03
N MET A 63 21.20 6.54 15.93
CA MET A 63 19.78 6.39 15.63
C MET A 63 19.13 7.77 15.52
N TYR A 64 18.39 8.00 14.43
CA TYR A 64 17.81 9.31 14.13
C TYR A 64 16.28 9.30 14.07
N ALA A 65 15.69 8.38 13.30
CA ALA A 65 14.24 8.32 13.10
C ALA A 65 13.75 6.88 12.92
N VAL A 66 12.44 6.72 13.00
CA VAL A 66 11.73 5.44 12.85
C VAL A 66 10.93 5.47 11.55
N TRP A 67 11.13 4.48 10.68
CA TRP A 67 10.24 4.16 9.59
C TRP A 67 9.22 3.11 10.06
N SER A 68 7.93 3.34 9.77
CA SER A 68 6.82 2.50 10.19
C SER A 68 5.90 2.17 9.00
N THR A 69 5.15 1.09 9.12
CA THR A 69 4.16 0.67 8.10
C THR A 69 2.81 1.38 8.22
N THR A 70 2.69 2.34 9.13
CA THR A 70 1.46 3.10 9.34
C THR A 70 1.16 4.00 8.14
N PHE A 71 -0.10 4.05 7.71
CA PHE A 71 -0.55 5.03 6.72
C PHE A 71 -0.39 6.46 7.25
N GLY A 72 0.02 7.37 6.38
CA GLY A 72 0.28 8.76 6.70
C GLY A 72 1.77 9.10 6.67
N TYR A 73 2.19 10.00 7.54
CA TYR A 73 3.62 10.31 7.73
C TYR A 73 4.28 9.12 8.43
N ASN A 74 4.99 8.31 7.67
CA ASN A 74 5.55 7.03 8.11
C ASN A 74 7.01 7.10 8.57
N VAL A 75 7.66 8.26 8.42
CA VAL A 75 8.98 8.56 8.98
C VAL A 75 8.80 9.48 10.18
N LEU A 76 9.12 8.96 11.36
CA LEU A 76 8.75 9.56 12.64
C LEU A 76 10.00 9.80 13.49
N PRO A 77 10.09 10.94 14.23
CA PRO A 77 11.20 11.15 15.16
C PRO A 77 11.20 10.10 16.27
N LEU A 78 12.37 9.84 16.85
CA LEU A 78 12.50 9.01 18.05
C LEU A 78 11.63 9.54 19.19
N ARG A 79 11.28 8.68 20.14
CA ARG A 79 10.59 9.02 21.37
C ARG A 79 11.27 8.37 22.58
N VAL A 80 10.96 8.89 23.74
CA VAL A 80 11.35 8.32 25.04
C VAL A 80 10.67 6.98 25.29
N ASP A 81 11.26 6.13 26.13
CA ASP A 81 10.79 4.74 26.34
C ASP A 81 9.46 4.65 27.11
N TRP A 82 9.07 5.65 27.87
CA TRP A 82 7.76 5.72 28.51
C TRP A 82 6.64 6.22 27.55
N SER A 83 6.98 6.71 26.34
CA SER A 83 6.07 7.10 25.25
C SER A 83 6.57 6.59 23.89
N LYS A 84 6.83 5.29 23.82
CA LYS A 84 7.43 4.60 22.67
C LYS A 84 6.73 4.87 21.34
N ARG A 85 7.47 4.87 20.24
CA ARG A 85 6.92 4.74 18.90
C ARG A 85 6.30 3.37 18.73
N THR A 86 5.12 3.33 18.17
CA THR A 86 4.32 2.12 18.04
C THR A 86 3.98 1.85 16.58
N THR A 87 4.15 0.61 16.15
CA THR A 87 3.64 0.05 14.89
C THR A 87 2.73 -1.10 15.22
N ASP A 88 1.43 -0.91 15.04
CA ASP A 88 0.42 -1.95 15.17
C ASP A 88 0.30 -2.71 13.84
N ALA A 89 0.11 -4.02 13.89
CA ALA A 89 -0.16 -4.85 12.73
C ALA A 89 -1.14 -5.97 13.07
N ARG A 90 -1.91 -6.37 12.07
CA ARG A 90 -2.80 -7.52 12.07
C ARG A 90 -2.98 -8.01 10.64
N LEU A 91 -3.62 -9.16 10.46
CA LEU A 91 -3.82 -9.77 9.14
C LEU A 91 -4.23 -8.78 8.05
N ALA A 92 -5.26 -8.00 8.32
CA ALA A 92 -5.85 -7.07 7.34
C ALA A 92 -5.48 -5.60 7.60
N SER A 93 -4.35 -5.31 8.26
CA SER A 93 -3.95 -3.91 8.48
C SER A 93 -2.48 -3.78 8.80
N HIS A 94 -1.77 -2.99 8.01
CA HIS A 94 -0.34 -2.71 8.13
C HIS A 94 0.53 -3.98 8.03
N ALA A 95 1.78 -3.90 8.47
CA ALA A 95 2.70 -5.03 8.51
C ALA A 95 3.54 -4.97 9.79
N PRO A 96 3.94 -6.12 10.38
CA PRO A 96 4.71 -6.16 11.62
C PRO A 96 6.19 -5.86 11.35
N LEU A 97 6.49 -4.62 11.00
CA LEU A 97 7.82 -4.14 10.62
C LEU A 97 8.05 -2.74 11.13
N GLN A 98 9.20 -2.51 11.76
CA GLN A 98 9.68 -1.19 12.18
C GLN A 98 11.18 -1.10 11.90
N SER A 99 11.64 0.01 11.31
CA SER A 99 13.06 0.24 11.01
C SER A 99 13.51 1.56 11.61
N ILE A 100 14.68 1.55 12.26
CA ILE A 100 15.35 2.72 12.82
C ILE A 100 16.60 2.96 11.99
N PHE A 101 16.80 4.19 11.54
CA PHE A 101 17.90 4.56 10.68
C PHE A 101 18.64 5.80 11.18
N SER A 102 19.85 5.99 10.68
CA SER A 102 20.69 7.17 10.96
C SER A 102 20.25 8.38 10.13
N GLN A 103 20.79 9.54 10.45
CA GLN A 103 20.56 10.77 9.66
C GLN A 103 20.98 10.61 8.18
N SER A 104 21.92 9.73 7.89
CA SER A 104 22.33 9.42 6.51
C SER A 104 21.46 8.35 5.83
N GLY A 105 20.32 7.97 6.41
CA GLY A 105 19.41 6.95 5.85
C GLY A 105 19.96 5.52 5.92
N ARG A 106 20.96 5.25 6.77
CA ARG A 106 21.51 3.89 6.94
C ARG A 106 20.81 3.18 8.07
N ASN A 107 20.47 1.90 7.86
CA ASN A 107 19.85 1.07 8.89
C ASN A 107 20.70 1.02 10.17
N ARG A 108 20.04 1.06 11.31
CA ARG A 108 20.63 0.82 12.64
C ARG A 108 19.94 -0.30 13.38
N LEU A 109 18.65 -0.48 13.14
CA LEU A 109 17.86 -1.56 13.71
C LEU A 109 16.57 -1.74 12.91
N THR A 110 16.38 -2.90 12.31
CA THR A 110 15.10 -3.29 11.71
C THR A 110 14.54 -4.50 12.44
N LEU A 111 13.28 -4.39 12.87
CA LEU A 111 12.51 -5.42 13.56
C LEU A 111 11.35 -5.88 12.68
N ALA A 112 11.22 -7.18 12.45
CA ALA A 112 10.12 -7.75 11.68
C ALA A 112 9.67 -9.09 12.26
N LEU A 113 8.37 -9.42 12.15
CA LEU A 113 7.82 -10.72 12.57
C LEU A 113 7.55 -11.62 11.39
N SER A 114 7.77 -12.93 11.58
CA SER A 114 7.46 -13.94 10.57
C SER A 114 5.97 -14.19 10.41
N ASP A 115 5.17 -13.94 11.44
CA ASP A 115 3.72 -14.06 11.40
C ASP A 115 3.07 -12.68 11.32
N ALA A 116 2.36 -12.43 10.23
CA ALA A 116 1.60 -11.20 9.99
C ALA A 116 0.08 -11.41 10.14
N SER A 117 -0.37 -12.59 10.55
CA SER A 117 -1.79 -12.91 10.74
C SER A 117 -2.28 -12.51 12.14
N VAL A 118 -1.44 -12.67 13.16
CA VAL A 118 -1.79 -12.37 14.55
C VAL A 118 -1.64 -10.87 14.84
N SER A 119 -2.56 -10.32 15.62
CA SER A 119 -2.45 -8.93 16.08
C SER A 119 -1.20 -8.74 16.93
N SER A 120 -0.31 -7.86 16.49
CA SER A 120 0.97 -7.61 17.09
C SER A 120 1.31 -6.13 17.13
N ARG A 121 2.28 -5.79 17.95
CA ARG A 121 2.74 -4.42 18.14
C ARG A 121 4.25 -4.41 18.34
N LEU A 122 4.96 -3.64 17.53
CA LEU A 122 6.35 -3.31 17.72
C LEU A 122 6.46 -1.91 18.32
N ARG A 123 7.28 -1.76 19.35
CA ARG A 123 7.46 -0.48 20.05
C ARG A 123 8.93 -0.23 20.32
N THR A 124 9.37 1.01 20.08
CA THR A 124 10.74 1.45 20.37
C THR A 124 10.76 2.83 21.03
N GLY A 125 11.67 3.01 21.96
CA GLY A 125 11.82 4.29 22.67
C GLY A 125 13.16 4.37 23.39
N VAL A 126 13.71 5.58 23.47
CA VAL A 126 15.03 5.86 24.07
C VAL A 126 14.89 5.95 25.59
N ASN A 127 15.67 5.15 26.31
CA ASN A 127 15.86 5.32 27.74
C ASN A 127 16.83 6.46 27.98
N GLU A 128 16.38 7.48 28.70
CA GLU A 128 17.08 8.75 28.85
C GLU A 128 18.36 8.62 29.69
N GLU A 129 18.35 7.78 30.73
CA GLU A 129 19.46 7.66 31.67
C GLU A 129 20.69 6.95 31.09
N ARG A 130 20.47 6.09 30.07
CA ARG A 130 21.53 5.23 29.51
C ARG A 130 21.79 5.45 28.04
N ALA A 131 20.91 6.23 27.35
CA ALA A 131 20.90 6.36 25.91
C ALA A 131 20.83 4.96 25.21
N ASP A 132 20.01 4.08 25.77
CA ASP A 132 19.68 2.77 25.17
C ASP A 132 18.33 2.86 24.45
N MET A 133 18.18 2.12 23.36
CA MET A 133 16.89 1.90 22.73
C MET A 133 16.18 0.73 23.39
N THR A 134 15.08 1.01 24.08
CA THR A 134 14.16 -0.02 24.56
C THR A 134 13.28 -0.50 23.40
N CYS A 135 13.36 -1.80 23.11
CA CYS A 135 12.56 -2.49 22.10
C CYS A 135 11.51 -3.37 22.79
N GLU A 136 10.32 -3.45 22.21
CA GLU A 136 9.24 -4.27 22.76
C GLU A 136 8.40 -4.87 21.63
N LEU A 137 8.22 -6.17 21.68
CA LEU A 137 7.24 -6.92 20.91
C LEU A 137 6.06 -7.25 21.81
N GLN A 138 4.84 -6.92 21.39
CA GLN A 138 3.61 -7.39 22.00
C GLN A 138 2.84 -8.26 21.01
N LEU A 139 2.41 -9.44 21.46
CA LEU A 139 1.59 -10.40 20.71
C LEU A 139 0.18 -10.42 21.29
N PHE A 140 -0.81 -10.78 20.48
CA PHE A 140 -2.21 -10.90 20.85
C PHE A 140 -2.77 -9.58 21.43
N THR A 141 -2.58 -8.49 20.71
CA THR A 141 -2.93 -7.14 21.19
C THR A 141 -4.41 -6.79 21.09
N GLU A 142 -5.18 -7.52 20.26
CA GLU A 142 -6.63 -7.34 20.10
C GLU A 142 -7.42 -8.35 20.96
N SER A 143 -8.68 -8.07 21.25
CA SER A 143 -9.60 -8.95 21.98
C SER A 143 -10.99 -8.88 21.32
N PRO A 144 -11.74 -9.99 21.23
CA PRO A 144 -11.40 -11.35 21.65
C PRO A 144 -10.27 -11.95 20.78
N ARG A 145 -9.49 -12.83 21.38
CA ARG A 145 -8.35 -13.52 20.74
C ARG A 145 -8.74 -14.93 20.34
N GLU A 146 -7.98 -15.48 19.43
CA GLU A 146 -8.16 -16.86 19.00
C GLU A 146 -7.75 -17.84 20.11
N ILE A 147 -8.47 -18.98 20.23
CA ILE A 147 -8.12 -20.05 21.17
C ILE A 147 -6.96 -20.82 20.58
N LEU A 148 -5.87 -20.95 21.33
CA LEU A 148 -4.70 -21.70 20.93
C LEU A 148 -4.03 -22.43 22.10
N GLN A 149 -3.34 -23.51 21.82
CA GLN A 149 -2.53 -24.26 22.80
C GLN A 149 -1.04 -24.03 22.58
N GLU A 150 -0.63 -23.86 21.33
CA GLU A 150 0.76 -23.59 20.97
C GLU A 150 0.82 -22.43 19.96
N TYR A 151 1.84 -21.60 20.09
CA TYR A 151 2.14 -20.53 19.13
C TYR A 151 3.64 -20.31 19.05
N SER A 152 4.13 -20.05 17.85
CA SER A 152 5.54 -19.74 17.64
C SER A 152 5.68 -18.68 16.54
N VAL A 153 6.52 -17.68 16.80
CA VAL A 153 6.83 -16.61 15.85
C VAL A 153 8.33 -16.30 15.89
N ARG A 154 8.90 -15.99 14.74
CA ARG A 154 10.28 -15.49 14.63
C ARG A 154 10.29 -13.98 14.60
N LEU A 155 11.05 -13.37 15.49
CA LEU A 155 11.39 -11.95 15.47
C LEU A 155 12.75 -11.81 14.78
N ARG A 156 12.77 -11.22 13.59
CA ARG A 156 14.00 -10.85 12.90
C ARG A 156 14.51 -9.52 13.45
N VAL A 157 15.80 -9.51 13.81
CA VAL A 157 16.54 -8.35 14.29
C VAL A 157 17.70 -8.12 13.33
N ASP A 158 17.64 -7.05 12.54
CA ASP A 158 18.63 -6.71 11.53
C ASP A 158 19.36 -5.43 11.91
N THR A 159 20.68 -5.53 12.12
CA THR A 159 21.58 -4.43 12.49
C THR A 159 22.65 -4.16 11.42
N THR A 160 22.41 -4.55 10.17
CA THR A 160 23.31 -4.28 9.05
C THR A 160 23.47 -2.77 8.84
N ASP A 161 24.71 -2.35 8.53
CA ASP A 161 25.00 -0.95 8.20
C ASP A 161 24.95 -0.75 6.68
N GLU A 162 23.74 -0.64 6.16
CA GLU A 162 23.45 -0.42 4.74
C GLU A 162 22.28 0.57 4.60
N PRO A 163 21.93 1.06 3.40
CA PRO A 163 20.75 1.88 3.20
C PRO A 163 19.50 1.20 3.75
N TYR A 164 18.64 1.94 4.48
CA TYR A 164 17.46 1.40 5.15
C TYR A 164 16.52 0.64 4.18
N TYR A 165 16.40 1.10 2.94
CA TYR A 165 15.56 0.46 1.94
C TYR A 165 16.04 -0.95 1.54
N GLU A 166 17.33 -1.26 1.66
CA GLU A 166 17.84 -2.63 1.44
C GLU A 166 17.37 -3.59 2.52
N THR A 167 17.31 -3.14 3.78
CA THR A 167 16.76 -3.96 4.87
C THR A 167 15.27 -4.20 4.72
N LEU A 168 14.51 -3.19 4.24
CA LEU A 168 13.08 -3.34 3.96
C LEU A 168 12.84 -4.38 2.84
N ARG A 169 13.59 -4.31 1.74
CA ARG A 169 13.54 -5.31 0.66
C ARG A 169 13.90 -6.71 1.13
N ARG A 170 14.87 -6.81 2.04
CA ARG A 170 15.27 -8.10 2.64
C ARG A 170 14.15 -8.68 3.47
N VAL A 171 13.44 -7.89 4.26
CA VAL A 171 12.28 -8.33 5.03
C VAL A 171 11.15 -8.75 4.09
N GLU A 172 10.87 -7.98 3.05
CA GLU A 172 9.86 -8.32 2.05
C GLU A 172 10.12 -9.69 1.40
N ARG A 173 11.37 -9.93 0.95
CA ARG A 173 11.77 -11.24 0.41
C ARG A 173 11.66 -12.36 1.43
N TRP A 174 12.09 -12.12 2.67
CA TRP A 174 11.96 -13.09 3.77
C TRP A 174 10.51 -13.50 4.02
N TRP A 175 9.57 -12.56 3.97
CA TRP A 175 8.15 -12.89 4.05
C TRP A 175 7.68 -13.78 2.89
N GLY A 176 8.11 -13.48 1.67
CA GLY A 176 7.74 -14.26 0.49
C GLY A 176 8.33 -15.67 0.47
N GLU A 177 9.62 -15.79 0.78
CA GLU A 177 10.39 -17.00 0.58
C GLU A 177 10.39 -17.93 1.81
N ALA A 178 10.41 -17.36 3.02
CA ALA A 178 10.61 -18.12 4.27
C ALA A 178 9.43 -18.09 5.24
N CYS A 179 8.42 -17.22 5.02
CA CYS A 179 7.26 -17.09 5.91
C CYS A 179 5.93 -17.49 5.26
N GLY A 180 5.94 -17.88 3.98
CA GLY A 180 4.73 -18.38 3.30
C GLY A 180 3.78 -17.29 2.79
N TYR A 181 4.27 -16.07 2.54
CA TYR A 181 3.49 -14.95 2.02
C TYR A 181 3.95 -14.52 0.61
N PRO A 182 3.84 -15.37 -0.42
CA PRO A 182 4.18 -14.98 -1.79
C PRO A 182 3.20 -13.92 -2.30
N CYS A 183 3.65 -13.10 -3.26
CA CYS A 183 2.75 -12.23 -3.99
C CYS A 183 1.81 -13.04 -4.89
N ALA A 184 0.59 -12.54 -5.08
CA ALA A 184 -0.32 -13.06 -6.09
C ALA A 184 0.25 -12.91 -7.52
N TYR A 185 -0.34 -13.62 -8.49
CA TYR A 185 -0.07 -13.38 -9.91
C TYR A 185 -0.53 -11.96 -10.29
N ILE A 186 0.31 -11.24 -11.03
CA ILE A 186 0.08 -9.86 -11.44
C ILE A 186 -0.15 -9.82 -12.96
N PRO A 187 -1.38 -9.61 -13.42
CA PRO A 187 -1.67 -9.38 -14.83
C PRO A 187 -0.99 -8.09 -15.34
N GLU A 188 -0.64 -8.05 -16.63
CA GLU A 188 -0.04 -6.86 -17.23
C GLU A 188 -0.94 -5.62 -17.10
N ALA A 189 -2.26 -5.80 -17.21
CA ALA A 189 -3.24 -4.73 -17.04
C ALA A 189 -3.23 -4.09 -15.64
N ALA A 190 -2.81 -4.82 -14.59
CA ALA A 190 -2.66 -4.28 -13.25
C ALA A 190 -1.55 -3.21 -13.16
N LYS A 191 -0.63 -3.19 -14.12
CA LYS A 191 0.47 -2.23 -14.22
C LYS A 191 0.22 -1.13 -15.25
N ARG A 192 -1.02 -0.93 -15.69
CA ARG A 192 -1.44 0.11 -16.62
C ARG A 192 -2.20 1.22 -15.92
N ALA A 193 -1.96 2.46 -16.33
CA ALA A 193 -2.68 3.60 -15.78
C ALA A 193 -4.19 3.47 -15.99
N MET A 194 -4.97 4.05 -15.09
CA MET A 194 -6.41 3.90 -15.08
C MET A 194 -7.15 5.18 -14.70
N TYR A 195 -8.43 5.21 -15.02
CA TYR A 195 -9.36 6.21 -14.57
C TYR A 195 -10.16 5.71 -13.37
N SER A 196 -10.32 6.52 -12.33
CA SER A 196 -11.16 6.20 -11.16
C SER A 196 -12.24 7.26 -10.96
N THR A 197 -13.47 6.85 -10.68
CA THR A 197 -14.61 7.77 -10.59
C THR A 197 -14.76 8.43 -9.22
N TRP A 198 -14.05 7.96 -8.18
CA TRP A 198 -14.35 8.36 -6.81
C TRP A 198 -14.19 9.85 -6.53
N TYR A 199 -13.08 10.47 -6.87
CA TYR A 199 -12.91 11.91 -6.62
C TYR A 199 -13.58 12.81 -7.65
N SER A 200 -13.79 12.31 -8.88
CA SER A 200 -14.41 13.11 -9.94
C SER A 200 -15.94 13.10 -9.92
N TYR A 201 -16.54 11.96 -9.55
CA TYR A 201 -17.99 11.75 -9.63
C TYR A 201 -18.62 11.31 -8.30
N HIS A 202 -17.83 10.81 -7.34
CA HIS A 202 -18.35 10.17 -6.14
C HIS A 202 -19.44 9.15 -6.49
N GLN A 203 -20.59 9.23 -5.83
CA GLN A 203 -21.73 8.33 -6.05
C GLN A 203 -22.60 8.70 -7.28
N ARG A 204 -22.17 9.64 -8.10
CA ARG A 204 -22.87 10.00 -9.36
C ARG A 204 -22.34 9.18 -10.54
N THR A 205 -22.66 7.90 -10.58
CA THR A 205 -22.20 6.95 -11.59
C THR A 205 -23.17 6.89 -12.78
N ILE A 206 -23.13 7.89 -13.67
CA ILE A 206 -24.02 7.99 -14.84
C ILE A 206 -23.27 7.50 -16.08
N PRO A 207 -23.70 6.41 -16.76
CA PRO A 207 -22.99 5.80 -17.88
C PRO A 207 -22.61 6.76 -19.00
N GLU A 208 -23.49 7.64 -19.43
CA GLU A 208 -23.21 8.56 -20.54
C GLU A 208 -22.07 9.53 -20.22
N GLU A 209 -21.99 10.04 -18.98
CA GLU A 209 -20.90 10.89 -18.52
C GLU A 209 -19.60 10.08 -18.43
N LEU A 210 -19.65 8.89 -17.83
CA LEU A 210 -18.48 8.04 -17.64
C LEU A 210 -17.93 7.48 -18.98
N LEU A 211 -18.77 7.16 -19.95
CA LEU A 211 -18.33 6.74 -21.29
C LEU A 211 -17.59 7.87 -22.04
N ARG A 212 -17.93 9.14 -21.79
CA ARG A 212 -17.17 10.27 -22.31
C ARG A 212 -15.77 10.32 -21.69
N GLU A 213 -15.67 10.17 -20.37
CA GLU A 213 -14.38 10.06 -19.66
C GLU A 213 -13.56 8.88 -20.15
N CYS A 214 -14.18 7.72 -20.36
CA CYS A 214 -13.52 6.50 -20.87
C CYS A 214 -12.85 6.73 -22.23
N ARG A 215 -13.51 7.45 -23.17
CA ARG A 215 -12.92 7.75 -24.47
C ARG A 215 -11.69 8.65 -24.34
N MET A 216 -11.74 9.65 -23.47
CA MET A 216 -10.62 10.55 -23.20
C MET A 216 -9.48 9.84 -22.46
N ALA A 217 -9.81 9.02 -21.45
CA ALA A 217 -8.85 8.20 -20.72
C ALA A 217 -8.11 7.23 -21.67
N LYS A 218 -8.84 6.58 -22.59
CA LYS A 218 -8.23 5.70 -23.61
C LYS A 218 -7.27 6.47 -24.54
N ALA A 219 -7.64 7.67 -24.94
CA ALA A 219 -6.79 8.54 -25.76
C ALA A 219 -5.53 9.03 -25.04
N LEU A 220 -5.50 8.97 -23.71
CA LEU A 220 -4.34 9.24 -22.85
C LEU A 220 -3.53 7.97 -22.51
N GLY A 221 -3.89 6.81 -23.09
CA GLY A 221 -3.17 5.55 -22.86
C GLY A 221 -3.54 4.81 -21.59
N MET A 222 -4.65 5.16 -20.95
CA MET A 222 -5.19 4.37 -19.81
C MET A 222 -5.84 3.09 -20.33
N GLU A 223 -5.88 2.04 -19.51
CA GLU A 223 -6.37 0.72 -19.93
C GLU A 223 -7.56 0.19 -19.11
N SER A 224 -7.94 0.85 -18.03
CA SER A 224 -9.08 0.44 -17.23
C SER A 224 -9.81 1.62 -16.60
N ILE A 225 -11.05 1.38 -16.18
CA ILE A 225 -11.83 2.28 -15.32
C ILE A 225 -12.24 1.54 -14.05
N ILE A 226 -12.16 2.23 -12.90
CA ILE A 226 -12.83 1.84 -11.66
C ILE A 226 -14.11 2.65 -11.52
N VAL A 227 -15.25 1.97 -11.56
CA VAL A 227 -16.54 2.55 -11.14
C VAL A 227 -16.71 2.29 -9.66
N ASP A 228 -16.58 3.36 -8.86
CA ASP A 228 -16.54 3.33 -7.41
C ASP A 228 -17.96 3.27 -6.79
N ASP A 229 -18.08 3.43 -5.47
CA ASP A 229 -19.34 3.41 -4.72
C ASP A 229 -20.43 4.29 -5.35
N GLY A 230 -21.68 3.85 -5.24
CA GLY A 230 -22.87 4.60 -5.68
C GLY A 230 -23.65 4.00 -6.84
N TRP A 231 -23.13 2.95 -7.50
CA TRP A 231 -23.81 2.26 -8.59
C TRP A 231 -25.03 1.43 -8.11
N GLN A 232 -25.02 1.02 -6.85
CA GLN A 232 -26.01 0.15 -6.20
C GLN A 232 -27.11 0.91 -5.45
N THR A 233 -27.07 2.25 -5.41
CA THR A 233 -28.03 3.06 -4.62
C THR A 233 -28.32 4.41 -5.27
N ASP A 234 -29.54 4.91 -5.07
CA ASP A 234 -29.92 6.28 -5.43
C ASP A 234 -29.55 7.30 -4.35
N ASP A 235 -29.25 6.81 -3.13
CA ASP A 235 -28.81 7.65 -2.02
C ASP A 235 -27.38 8.15 -2.25
N GLY A 236 -27.20 9.45 -2.37
CA GLY A 236 -25.90 10.13 -2.52
C GLY A 236 -25.30 10.63 -1.20
N SER A 237 -25.77 10.16 -0.03
CA SER A 237 -25.36 10.65 1.29
C SER A 237 -24.04 10.06 1.80
N ARG A 238 -23.36 9.23 1.01
CA ARG A 238 -22.08 8.59 1.33
C ARG A 238 -22.14 7.64 2.54
N GLY A 239 -23.24 6.95 2.74
CA GLY A 239 -23.40 5.91 3.76
C GLY A 239 -23.45 4.51 3.15
N TYR A 240 -23.35 3.49 4.01
CA TYR A 240 -23.36 2.08 3.59
C TYR A 240 -24.66 1.36 3.95
N SER A 241 -25.73 2.10 4.24
CA SER A 241 -27.04 1.56 4.60
C SER A 241 -27.69 0.74 3.49
N TYR A 242 -27.29 0.93 2.24
CA TYR A 242 -27.80 0.24 1.04
C TYR A 242 -26.83 -0.82 0.49
N CYS A 243 -25.71 -1.07 1.16
CA CYS A 243 -24.82 -2.16 0.79
C CYS A 243 -25.46 -3.51 1.10
N GLY A 244 -25.22 -4.53 0.28
CA GLY A 244 -25.63 -5.90 0.54
C GLY A 244 -26.36 -6.56 -0.61
N ASP A 245 -27.33 -5.93 -1.25
CA ASP A 245 -28.08 -6.57 -2.34
C ASP A 245 -27.30 -6.57 -3.67
N TRP A 246 -26.41 -5.63 -3.82
CA TRP A 246 -25.47 -5.52 -4.95
C TRP A 246 -26.15 -5.57 -6.32
N ARG A 247 -27.28 -4.86 -6.43
CA ARG A 247 -28.04 -4.67 -7.67
C ARG A 247 -27.82 -3.25 -8.18
N PRO A 248 -27.54 -3.06 -9.49
CA PRO A 248 -27.48 -1.72 -10.07
C PRO A 248 -28.79 -0.98 -9.84
N THR A 249 -28.71 0.29 -9.45
CA THR A 249 -29.94 1.09 -9.36
C THR A 249 -30.38 1.54 -10.75
N PRO A 250 -31.65 1.24 -11.18
CA PRO A 250 -32.11 1.58 -12.52
C PRO A 250 -32.11 3.09 -12.84
N ALA A 251 -32.19 3.95 -11.82
CA ALA A 251 -32.14 5.38 -12.01
C ALA A 251 -30.78 5.90 -12.46
N LYS A 252 -29.70 5.18 -12.15
CA LYS A 252 -28.33 5.52 -12.58
C LYS A 252 -27.85 4.59 -13.68
N ILE A 253 -27.92 3.29 -13.47
CA ILE A 253 -27.40 2.28 -14.39
C ILE A 253 -28.54 1.29 -14.73
N PRO A 254 -29.36 1.60 -15.72
CA PRO A 254 -30.51 0.76 -16.08
C PRO A 254 -30.13 -0.61 -16.65
N ASP A 255 -28.95 -0.71 -17.27
CA ASP A 255 -28.37 -1.96 -17.79
C ASP A 255 -26.85 -1.98 -17.56
N MET A 256 -26.41 -2.68 -16.52
CA MET A 256 -24.98 -2.81 -16.18
C MET A 256 -24.21 -3.58 -17.25
N LYS A 257 -24.81 -4.62 -17.83
CA LYS A 257 -24.15 -5.41 -18.88
C LYS A 257 -23.86 -4.56 -20.11
N GLN A 258 -24.83 -3.78 -20.56
CA GLN A 258 -24.66 -2.86 -21.69
C GLN A 258 -23.58 -1.82 -21.38
N PHE A 259 -23.56 -1.26 -20.16
CA PHE A 259 -22.56 -0.29 -19.77
C PHE A 259 -21.13 -0.87 -19.79
N VAL A 260 -20.95 -2.10 -19.29
CA VAL A 260 -19.66 -2.82 -19.36
C VAL A 260 -19.26 -3.08 -20.82
N ASP A 261 -20.20 -3.53 -21.68
CA ASP A 261 -19.93 -3.78 -23.11
C ASP A 261 -19.52 -2.48 -23.84
N ASP A 262 -20.14 -1.37 -23.53
CA ASP A 262 -19.80 -0.07 -24.10
C ASP A 262 -18.38 0.39 -23.68
N VAL A 263 -17.98 0.15 -22.42
CA VAL A 263 -16.61 0.41 -21.96
C VAL A 263 -15.61 -0.52 -22.67
N HIS A 264 -15.94 -1.80 -22.83
CA HIS A 264 -15.14 -2.74 -23.60
C HIS A 264 -15.01 -2.34 -25.07
N ALA A 265 -16.08 -1.83 -25.68
CA ALA A 265 -16.05 -1.33 -27.07
C ALA A 265 -15.10 -0.11 -27.24
N ILE A 266 -14.87 0.68 -26.17
CA ILE A 266 -13.86 1.75 -26.15
C ILE A 266 -12.45 1.16 -26.02
N GLY A 267 -12.31 -0.07 -25.53
CA GLY A 267 -11.05 -0.77 -25.32
C GLY A 267 -10.47 -0.58 -23.92
N LEU A 268 -11.30 -0.31 -22.92
CA LEU A 268 -10.95 -0.30 -21.50
C LEU A 268 -11.49 -1.53 -20.78
N LYS A 269 -10.81 -1.93 -19.72
CA LYS A 269 -11.29 -2.93 -18.75
C LYS A 269 -12.17 -2.27 -17.71
N PHE A 270 -13.15 -3.02 -17.20
CA PHE A 270 -14.13 -2.54 -16.22
C PHE A 270 -13.91 -3.17 -14.85
N ILE A 271 -13.63 -2.35 -13.86
CA ILE A 271 -13.45 -2.73 -12.46
C ILE A 271 -14.58 -2.11 -11.64
N LEU A 272 -15.26 -2.91 -10.80
CA LEU A 272 -16.40 -2.45 -10.01
C LEU A 272 -16.09 -2.50 -8.51
N TRP A 273 -16.48 -1.46 -7.80
CA TRP A 273 -16.32 -1.35 -6.36
C TRP A 273 -17.35 -2.16 -5.59
N TYR A 274 -16.89 -2.78 -4.49
CA TYR A 274 -17.71 -3.44 -3.48
C TYR A 274 -17.17 -3.18 -2.08
N SER A 275 -18.06 -2.94 -1.12
CA SER A 275 -17.74 -3.06 0.29
C SER A 275 -17.82 -4.53 0.70
N VAL A 276 -16.70 -5.15 1.05
CA VAL A 276 -16.69 -6.60 1.34
C VAL A 276 -17.47 -6.93 2.62
N PRO A 277 -17.20 -6.29 3.79
CA PRO A 277 -17.85 -6.68 5.03
C PRO A 277 -19.23 -6.06 5.27
N TYR A 278 -19.59 -4.97 4.56
CA TYR A 278 -20.73 -4.17 5.00
C TYR A 278 -22.05 -4.60 4.36
N VAL A 279 -23.03 -4.81 5.23
CA VAL A 279 -24.44 -5.01 4.86
C VAL A 279 -25.27 -3.99 5.63
N GLY A 280 -26.01 -3.17 4.89
CA GLY A 280 -26.77 -2.05 5.43
C GLY A 280 -28.21 -2.41 5.73
N VAL A 281 -28.80 -1.69 6.68
CA VAL A 281 -30.15 -1.92 7.19
C VAL A 281 -31.25 -1.77 6.11
N MET A 282 -30.94 -1.06 5.02
CA MET A 282 -31.87 -0.84 3.90
C MET A 282 -31.79 -1.92 2.83
N SER A 283 -30.96 -2.95 3.01
CA SER A 283 -30.82 -4.09 2.09
C SER A 283 -31.63 -5.31 2.53
N GLU A 284 -32.09 -6.13 1.59
CA GLU A 284 -32.71 -7.44 1.87
C GLU A 284 -31.72 -8.39 2.57
N ALA A 285 -30.43 -8.29 2.21
CA ALA A 285 -29.35 -9.06 2.81
C ALA A 285 -29.22 -8.82 4.33
N TYR A 286 -29.59 -7.63 4.83
CA TYR A 286 -29.54 -7.33 6.28
C TYR A 286 -30.38 -8.31 7.08
N GLU A 287 -31.63 -8.55 6.72
CA GLU A 287 -32.52 -9.47 7.42
C GLU A 287 -31.99 -10.92 7.41
N ARG A 288 -31.33 -11.31 6.34
CA ARG A 288 -30.71 -12.64 6.21
C ARG A 288 -29.52 -12.82 7.14
N PHE A 289 -28.66 -11.80 7.29
CA PHE A 289 -27.38 -11.91 7.97
C PHE A 289 -27.28 -11.19 9.31
N LYS A 290 -28.36 -10.58 9.83
CA LYS A 290 -28.35 -9.76 11.06
C LYS A 290 -27.78 -10.46 12.29
N ASP A 291 -27.86 -11.80 12.35
CA ASP A 291 -27.32 -12.64 13.42
C ASP A 291 -25.94 -13.25 13.09
N MET A 292 -25.33 -12.88 11.95
CA MET A 292 -24.03 -13.37 11.46
C MET A 292 -23.06 -12.21 11.27
N LYS A 293 -22.94 -11.37 12.29
CA LYS A 293 -22.15 -10.13 12.25
C LYS A 293 -21.05 -10.10 13.29
N LEU A 294 -19.97 -9.41 12.95
CA LEU A 294 -18.93 -9.06 13.91
C LEU A 294 -19.38 -7.95 14.84
N TYR A 295 -19.99 -6.90 14.28
CA TYR A 295 -20.48 -5.73 15.01
C TYR A 295 -21.45 -4.90 14.17
N GLN A 296 -22.12 -3.94 14.82
CA GLN A 296 -23.00 -2.95 14.20
C GLN A 296 -22.32 -1.59 14.18
N VAL A 297 -22.55 -0.80 13.11
CA VAL A 297 -22.09 0.60 12.97
C VAL A 297 -23.31 1.50 12.78
N GLY A 298 -23.37 2.61 13.50
CA GLY A 298 -24.48 3.55 13.43
C GLY A 298 -25.75 3.05 14.09
N SER A 299 -26.87 3.73 13.88
CA SER A 299 -28.18 3.40 14.41
C SER A 299 -29.31 3.84 13.48
N GLY A 300 -30.48 3.20 13.58
CA GLY A 300 -31.63 3.48 12.74
C GLY A 300 -31.35 3.23 11.26
N GLU A 301 -31.98 4.00 10.40
CA GLU A 301 -31.88 3.88 8.93
C GLU A 301 -30.47 4.17 8.37
N ARG A 302 -29.60 4.82 9.15
CA ARG A 302 -28.21 5.11 8.78
C ARG A 302 -27.23 4.15 9.45
N SER A 303 -27.56 2.87 9.43
CA SER A 303 -26.71 1.86 10.04
C SER A 303 -26.38 0.72 9.08
N TRP A 304 -25.28 0.04 9.36
CA TRP A 304 -24.82 -1.16 8.67
C TRP A 304 -24.08 -2.07 9.64
N MET A 305 -23.89 -3.28 9.28
CA MET A 305 -23.13 -4.26 10.06
C MET A 305 -21.93 -4.77 9.28
N ALA A 306 -20.90 -5.22 9.98
CA ALA A 306 -19.81 -5.97 9.42
C ALA A 306 -20.11 -7.46 9.52
N LEU A 307 -20.13 -8.16 8.39
CA LEU A 307 -20.35 -9.59 8.28
C LEU A 307 -19.24 -10.38 8.97
N ASP A 308 -19.59 -11.51 9.53
CA ASP A 308 -18.66 -12.44 10.19
C ASP A 308 -18.30 -13.60 9.22
N PRO A 309 -17.08 -13.64 8.67
CA PRO A 309 -16.68 -14.68 7.73
C PRO A 309 -16.49 -16.06 8.34
N ARG A 310 -16.58 -16.21 9.67
CA ARG A 310 -16.56 -17.51 10.35
C ARG A 310 -17.78 -18.38 10.00
N PHE A 311 -18.88 -17.75 9.55
CA PHE A 311 -20.03 -18.45 9.00
C PHE A 311 -19.81 -18.85 7.55
N PRO A 312 -19.90 -20.13 7.18
CA PRO A 312 -19.75 -20.57 5.78
C PRO A 312 -20.80 -19.96 4.85
N GLU A 313 -21.99 -19.64 5.37
CA GLU A 313 -23.05 -18.99 4.61
C GLU A 313 -22.65 -17.56 4.18
N VAL A 314 -21.97 -16.81 5.06
CA VAL A 314 -21.46 -15.48 4.75
C VAL A 314 -20.38 -15.54 3.67
N ARG A 315 -19.42 -16.46 3.79
CA ARG A 315 -18.37 -16.61 2.77
C ARG A 315 -18.97 -16.99 1.42
N ARG A 316 -19.88 -17.95 1.38
CA ARG A 316 -20.56 -18.34 0.14
C ARG A 316 -21.30 -17.17 -0.49
N TYR A 317 -22.05 -16.40 0.30
CA TYR A 317 -22.76 -15.21 -0.18
C TYR A 317 -21.82 -14.21 -0.86
N LEU A 318 -20.68 -13.89 -0.24
CA LEU A 318 -19.70 -12.94 -0.80
C LEU A 318 -19.05 -13.49 -2.07
N VAL A 319 -18.64 -14.75 -2.06
CA VAL A 319 -18.06 -15.44 -3.24
C VAL A 319 -19.03 -15.45 -4.41
N ASP A 320 -20.30 -15.85 -4.16
CA ASP A 320 -21.35 -15.91 -5.18
C ASP A 320 -21.66 -14.52 -5.73
N THR A 321 -21.65 -13.48 -4.90
CA THR A 321 -21.87 -12.09 -5.31
C THR A 321 -20.85 -11.68 -6.39
N TYR A 322 -19.57 -11.86 -6.13
CA TYR A 322 -18.52 -11.44 -7.07
C TYR A 322 -18.47 -12.37 -8.31
N ARG A 323 -18.63 -13.68 -8.11
CA ARG A 323 -18.67 -14.64 -9.19
C ARG A 323 -19.80 -14.34 -10.17
N ASN A 324 -21.02 -14.09 -9.65
CA ASN A 324 -22.17 -13.78 -10.48
C ASN A 324 -22.01 -12.45 -11.21
N ALA A 325 -21.48 -11.40 -10.56
CA ALA A 325 -21.18 -10.12 -11.20
C ALA A 325 -20.23 -10.28 -12.41
N MET A 326 -19.18 -11.12 -12.29
CA MET A 326 -18.32 -11.42 -13.45
C MET A 326 -19.08 -12.15 -14.57
N LEU A 327 -19.90 -13.15 -14.24
CA LEU A 327 -20.61 -13.96 -15.23
C LEU A 327 -21.73 -13.16 -15.91
N ASP A 328 -22.50 -12.40 -15.14
CA ASP A 328 -23.69 -11.70 -15.62
C ASP A 328 -23.33 -10.43 -16.39
N TRP A 329 -22.31 -9.70 -15.93
CA TRP A 329 -21.95 -8.40 -16.50
C TRP A 329 -20.64 -8.40 -17.30
N GLY A 330 -19.78 -9.40 -17.13
CA GLY A 330 -18.50 -9.49 -17.83
C GLY A 330 -17.42 -8.61 -17.25
N LEU A 331 -17.40 -8.39 -15.94
CA LEU A 331 -16.40 -7.55 -15.27
C LEU A 331 -14.98 -8.10 -15.45
N ASP A 332 -14.00 -7.21 -15.57
CA ASP A 332 -12.57 -7.57 -15.58
C ASP A 332 -11.95 -7.59 -14.18
N GLY A 333 -12.59 -6.97 -13.19
CA GLY A 333 -12.04 -6.92 -11.86
C GLY A 333 -12.92 -6.25 -10.83
N PHE A 334 -12.37 -6.17 -9.62
CA PHE A 334 -13.05 -5.67 -8.43
C PHE A 334 -12.14 -4.76 -7.62
N LYS A 335 -12.67 -3.66 -7.12
CA LYS A 335 -12.14 -2.94 -5.97
C LYS A 335 -12.87 -3.46 -4.73
N LEU A 336 -12.18 -4.28 -3.93
CA LEU A 336 -12.72 -4.93 -2.73
C LEU A 336 -12.36 -4.11 -1.50
N ASP A 337 -13.29 -3.29 -1.05
CA ASP A 337 -13.05 -2.30 -0.01
C ASP A 337 -13.38 -2.78 1.40
N PHE A 338 -12.80 -2.13 2.42
CA PHE A 338 -13.03 -2.32 3.86
C PHE A 338 -12.63 -3.68 4.44
N ILE A 339 -11.68 -4.39 3.83
CA ILE A 339 -11.15 -5.65 4.39
C ILE A 339 -10.63 -5.44 5.83
N ASP A 340 -10.00 -4.32 6.12
CA ASP A 340 -9.49 -3.93 7.43
C ASP A 340 -10.59 -3.71 8.50
N SER A 341 -11.84 -3.63 8.08
CA SER A 341 -13.00 -3.59 8.97
C SER A 341 -13.46 -4.96 9.44
N MET A 342 -12.95 -6.07 8.84
CA MET A 342 -13.16 -7.42 9.37
C MET A 342 -12.26 -7.64 10.59
N ARG A 343 -12.67 -7.11 11.74
CA ARG A 343 -11.93 -7.21 13.00
C ARG A 343 -12.86 -7.47 14.16
N ALA A 344 -12.33 -8.12 15.19
CA ALA A 344 -13.05 -8.29 16.43
C ALA A 344 -13.22 -6.96 17.18
N ARG A 345 -14.34 -6.80 17.85
CA ARG A 345 -14.64 -5.74 18.81
C ARG A 345 -15.16 -6.38 20.11
N PRO A 346 -15.28 -5.65 21.23
CA PRO A 346 -15.77 -6.20 22.48
C PRO A 346 -17.13 -6.91 22.37
N GLU A 347 -18.00 -6.43 21.48
CA GLU A 347 -19.33 -7.00 21.19
C GLU A 347 -19.31 -8.19 20.23
N THR A 348 -18.18 -8.50 19.58
CA THR A 348 -18.08 -9.62 18.63
C THR A 348 -18.32 -10.95 19.35
N PRO A 349 -19.20 -11.84 18.82
CA PRO A 349 -19.44 -13.15 19.41
C PRO A 349 -18.15 -13.96 19.57
N LYS A 350 -18.00 -14.64 20.71
CA LYS A 350 -16.82 -15.48 21.01
C LYS A 350 -16.98 -16.93 20.52
N SER A 351 -18.22 -17.39 20.35
CA SER A 351 -18.54 -18.73 19.84
C SER A 351 -19.91 -18.74 19.19
N ASP A 352 -20.08 -19.56 18.17
CA ASP A 352 -21.35 -19.89 17.55
C ASP A 352 -21.25 -21.32 16.96
N PRO A 353 -22.20 -22.21 17.23
CA PRO A 353 -22.15 -23.60 16.75
C PRO A 353 -22.26 -23.72 15.22
N ARG A 354 -22.61 -22.65 14.51
CA ARG A 354 -22.72 -22.60 13.04
C ARG A 354 -21.39 -22.27 12.36
N TRP A 355 -20.34 -21.87 13.11
CA TRP A 355 -19.03 -21.63 12.54
C TRP A 355 -18.37 -22.95 12.12
N ASP A 356 -17.85 -23.00 10.92
CA ASP A 356 -16.97 -24.07 10.45
C ASP A 356 -15.49 -23.72 10.65
N ILE A 357 -15.17 -22.42 10.71
CA ILE A 357 -13.84 -21.89 11.02
C ILE A 357 -13.96 -21.08 12.31
N PRO A 358 -13.36 -21.51 13.43
CA PRO A 358 -13.55 -20.83 14.72
C PRO A 358 -12.73 -19.54 14.83
N THR A 359 -11.64 -19.40 14.07
CA THR A 359 -10.73 -18.25 14.16
C THR A 359 -11.06 -17.20 13.08
N LEU A 360 -11.13 -15.93 13.48
CA LEU A 360 -11.50 -14.85 12.58
C LEU A 360 -10.45 -14.63 11.49
N ASN A 361 -9.15 -14.66 11.86
CA ASN A 361 -8.07 -14.45 10.90
C ASN A 361 -8.03 -15.55 9.83
N GLU A 362 -8.17 -16.81 10.22
CA GLU A 362 -8.26 -17.92 9.28
C GLU A 362 -9.49 -17.80 8.38
N ALA A 363 -10.62 -17.38 8.93
CA ALA A 363 -11.86 -17.18 8.15
C ALA A 363 -11.72 -16.05 7.12
N ILE A 364 -11.01 -14.96 7.45
CA ILE A 364 -10.70 -13.87 6.50
C ILE A 364 -9.76 -14.36 5.41
N ASP A 365 -8.66 -15.03 5.76
CA ASP A 365 -7.71 -15.58 4.77
C ASP A 365 -8.39 -16.59 3.83
N THR A 366 -9.25 -17.47 4.40
CA THR A 366 -10.06 -18.44 3.65
C THR A 366 -11.03 -17.75 2.71
N LEU A 367 -11.79 -16.76 3.18
CA LEU A 367 -12.72 -15.97 2.35
C LEU A 367 -12.01 -15.37 1.14
N LEU A 368 -10.87 -14.70 1.36
CA LEU A 368 -10.12 -14.06 0.29
C LEU A 368 -9.53 -15.08 -0.68
N ALA A 369 -9.08 -16.24 -0.18
CA ALA A 369 -8.61 -17.37 -1.01
C ALA A 369 -9.73 -17.96 -1.85
N GLU A 370 -10.93 -18.15 -1.29
CA GLU A 370 -12.12 -18.64 -2.02
C GLU A 370 -12.53 -17.65 -3.11
N ILE A 371 -12.64 -16.35 -2.81
CA ILE A 371 -12.93 -15.30 -3.79
C ILE A 371 -11.90 -15.36 -4.94
N THR A 372 -10.62 -15.30 -4.62
CA THR A 372 -9.55 -15.26 -5.61
C THR A 372 -9.56 -16.51 -6.50
N ARG A 373 -9.77 -17.69 -5.92
CA ARG A 373 -9.83 -18.94 -6.65
C ARG A 373 -11.00 -18.97 -7.65
N GLU A 374 -12.20 -18.60 -7.20
CA GLU A 374 -13.40 -18.62 -8.05
C GLU A 374 -13.32 -17.59 -9.18
N LEU A 375 -12.85 -16.38 -8.88
CA LEU A 375 -12.71 -15.34 -9.89
C LEU A 375 -11.63 -15.68 -10.93
N ARG A 376 -10.50 -16.24 -10.52
CA ARG A 376 -9.45 -16.71 -11.44
C ARG A 376 -9.84 -17.91 -12.27
N ALA A 377 -10.75 -18.74 -11.79
CA ALA A 377 -11.30 -19.83 -12.59
C ALA A 377 -12.12 -19.33 -13.78
N ILE A 378 -12.74 -18.14 -13.66
CA ILE A 378 -13.48 -17.47 -14.75
C ILE A 378 -12.52 -16.68 -15.63
N ASN A 379 -11.67 -15.85 -15.03
CA ASN A 379 -10.69 -15.03 -15.72
C ASN A 379 -9.34 -15.09 -14.96
N PRO A 380 -8.32 -15.80 -15.49
CA PRO A 380 -6.99 -15.86 -14.87
C PRO A 380 -6.33 -14.49 -14.63
N ASP A 381 -6.67 -13.49 -15.47
CA ASP A 381 -6.16 -12.12 -15.43
C ASP A 381 -7.08 -11.15 -14.66
N VAL A 382 -7.96 -11.67 -13.80
CA VAL A 382 -8.85 -10.82 -12.98
C VAL A 382 -8.05 -9.80 -12.16
N LEU A 383 -8.51 -8.56 -12.18
CA LEU A 383 -7.93 -7.44 -11.45
C LEU A 383 -8.58 -7.33 -10.07
N ILE A 384 -7.78 -7.35 -9.01
CA ILE A 384 -8.27 -7.23 -7.62
C ILE A 384 -7.50 -6.12 -6.94
N GLU A 385 -8.20 -5.00 -6.67
CA GLU A 385 -7.64 -3.86 -5.96
C GLU A 385 -7.97 -3.91 -4.46
N PHE A 386 -6.92 -3.74 -3.66
CA PHE A 386 -6.96 -3.41 -2.24
C PHE A 386 -6.34 -2.02 -2.02
N ARG A 387 -6.63 -1.40 -0.86
CA ARG A 387 -6.03 -0.11 -0.49
C ARG A 387 -5.40 -0.15 0.90
N GLN A 388 -4.62 0.86 1.24
CA GLN A 388 -4.19 1.04 2.61
C GLN A 388 -5.43 1.30 3.52
N ALA A 389 -5.46 0.75 4.76
CA ALA A 389 -4.33 0.11 5.45
C ALA A 389 -4.23 -1.43 5.29
N TYR A 390 -5.08 -2.12 4.49
CA TYR A 390 -5.02 -3.58 4.34
C TYR A 390 -4.02 -3.98 3.23
N VAL A 391 -2.75 -3.86 3.56
CA VAL A 391 -1.61 -4.02 2.63
C VAL A 391 -0.50 -4.91 3.21
N GLY A 392 -0.79 -5.70 4.23
CA GLY A 392 0.20 -6.56 4.88
C GLY A 392 0.61 -7.79 4.05
N PRO A 393 1.61 -8.55 4.53
CA PRO A 393 2.13 -9.74 3.83
C PRO A 393 1.07 -10.79 3.52
N VAL A 394 0.08 -10.99 4.39
CA VAL A 394 -1.02 -11.94 4.14
C VAL A 394 -1.90 -11.48 2.99
N ILE A 395 -2.26 -10.21 2.98
CA ILE A 395 -3.20 -9.64 1.99
C ILE A 395 -2.63 -9.70 0.57
N ARG A 396 -1.31 -9.54 0.38
CA ARG A 396 -0.68 -9.59 -0.95
C ARG A 396 -0.79 -10.94 -1.66
N LYS A 397 -1.20 -12.01 -0.97
CA LYS A 397 -1.53 -13.30 -1.59
C LYS A 397 -2.82 -13.24 -2.42
N HIS A 398 -3.72 -12.33 -2.10
CA HIS A 398 -5.10 -12.30 -2.58
C HIS A 398 -5.40 -11.18 -3.56
N GLY A 399 -4.65 -10.07 -3.55
CA GLY A 399 -4.79 -8.96 -4.47
C GLY A 399 -3.58 -8.82 -5.40
N ASN A 400 -3.77 -8.12 -6.51
CA ASN A 400 -2.69 -7.82 -7.46
C ASN A 400 -2.48 -6.32 -7.71
N MET A 401 -3.39 -5.48 -7.22
CA MET A 401 -3.32 -4.03 -7.23
C MET A 401 -3.46 -3.50 -5.80
N PHE A 402 -2.56 -2.60 -5.39
CA PHE A 402 -2.55 -2.05 -4.03
C PHE A 402 -2.43 -0.55 -4.08
N ARG A 403 -3.52 0.14 -3.77
CA ARG A 403 -3.62 1.59 -3.80
C ARG A 403 -3.23 2.22 -2.47
N VAL A 404 -2.58 3.38 -2.54
CA VAL A 404 -2.40 4.30 -1.39
C VAL A 404 -3.75 4.65 -0.77
N GLY A 405 -3.84 4.86 0.52
CA GLY A 405 -5.04 5.33 1.21
C GLY A 405 -5.48 6.71 0.72
N ASP A 406 -6.73 7.09 1.00
CA ASP A 406 -7.28 8.35 0.52
C ASP A 406 -6.48 9.56 1.03
N CYS A 407 -5.95 10.35 0.11
CA CYS A 407 -5.17 11.57 0.38
C CYS A 407 -5.39 12.62 -0.74
N PRO A 408 -6.64 13.09 -0.94
CA PRO A 408 -6.98 14.00 -2.03
C PRO A 408 -6.15 15.28 -1.97
N GLU A 409 -5.54 15.65 -3.09
CA GLU A 409 -4.62 16.79 -3.26
C GLU A 409 -3.32 16.74 -2.43
N ASP A 410 -3.12 15.74 -1.58
CA ASP A 410 -1.90 15.62 -0.79
C ASP A 410 -0.82 14.82 -1.53
N SER A 411 -0.08 15.50 -2.39
CA SER A 411 1.01 14.91 -3.19
C SER A 411 2.13 14.33 -2.29
N ILE A 412 2.37 14.91 -1.11
CA ILE A 412 3.39 14.43 -0.17
C ILE A 412 2.97 13.09 0.42
N LEU A 413 1.74 12.97 0.94
CA LEU A 413 1.24 11.71 1.47
C LEU A 413 1.17 10.64 0.38
N ASN A 414 0.76 10.98 -0.83
CA ASN A 414 0.73 10.05 -1.95
C ASN A 414 2.13 9.50 -2.25
N ARG A 415 3.16 10.37 -2.32
CA ARG A 415 4.57 9.96 -2.48
C ARG A 415 5.06 9.07 -1.35
N LEU A 416 4.89 9.50 -0.09
CA LEU A 416 5.38 8.76 1.07
C LEU A 416 4.80 7.34 1.12
N ASN A 417 3.49 7.23 0.89
CA ASN A 417 2.80 5.96 0.97
C ASN A 417 3.03 5.08 -0.27
N THR A 418 3.20 5.67 -1.46
CA THR A 418 3.66 4.95 -2.66
C THR A 418 5.02 4.28 -2.42
N VAL A 419 6.01 5.02 -1.92
CA VAL A 419 7.34 4.48 -1.58
C VAL A 419 7.23 3.38 -0.53
N GLN A 420 6.42 3.59 0.51
CA GLN A 420 6.16 2.57 1.54
C GLN A 420 5.62 1.27 0.93
N LEU A 421 4.57 1.36 0.11
CA LEU A 421 3.95 0.19 -0.51
C LEU A 421 4.92 -0.55 -1.44
N ARG A 422 5.76 0.18 -2.19
CA ARG A 422 6.80 -0.42 -3.04
C ARG A 422 7.79 -1.28 -2.25
N TYR A 423 8.11 -0.92 -1.01
CA TYR A 423 8.98 -1.72 -0.14
C TYR A 423 8.27 -2.85 0.59
N LEU A 424 6.93 -2.80 0.76
CA LEU A 424 6.18 -3.82 1.49
C LEU A 424 5.61 -4.93 0.62
N LEU A 425 5.29 -4.64 -0.64
CA LEU A 425 4.41 -5.48 -1.47
C LEU A 425 5.14 -6.23 -2.57
N GLY A 426 6.47 -6.15 -2.62
CA GLY A 426 7.29 -6.90 -3.57
C GLY A 426 6.92 -6.61 -5.03
N LYS A 427 6.49 -7.63 -5.76
CA LYS A 427 6.15 -7.52 -7.19
C LYS A 427 4.73 -7.04 -7.46
N SER A 428 3.89 -6.85 -6.45
CA SER A 428 2.52 -6.39 -6.62
C SER A 428 2.47 -5.02 -7.29
N ALA A 429 1.41 -4.75 -8.05
CA ALA A 429 1.23 -3.44 -8.67
C ALA A 429 0.82 -2.42 -7.60
N VAL A 430 1.70 -1.48 -7.31
CA VAL A 430 1.42 -0.36 -6.40
C VAL A 430 0.79 0.77 -7.18
N HIS A 431 -0.37 1.22 -6.71
CA HIS A 431 -1.14 2.31 -7.32
C HIS A 431 -1.07 3.56 -6.45
N SER A 432 -1.00 4.73 -7.09
CA SER A 432 -1.23 6.01 -6.41
C SER A 432 -2.64 6.04 -5.81
N ASP A 433 -2.87 6.91 -4.83
CA ASP A 433 -4.23 7.39 -4.61
C ASP A 433 -4.72 8.11 -5.86
N MET A 434 -6.02 8.27 -5.98
CA MET A 434 -6.65 8.89 -7.14
C MET A 434 -6.19 10.34 -7.28
N LEU A 435 -5.54 10.65 -8.41
CA LEU A 435 -4.94 11.95 -8.66
C LEU A 435 -6.01 12.97 -9.07
N MET A 436 -6.08 14.04 -8.31
CA MET A 436 -6.94 15.18 -8.57
C MET A 436 -6.21 16.49 -8.30
N TRP A 437 -6.73 17.58 -8.85
CA TRP A 437 -6.24 18.94 -8.64
C TRP A 437 -7.33 19.95 -8.96
N HIS A 438 -7.19 21.18 -8.49
CA HIS A 438 -8.14 22.24 -8.79
C HIS A 438 -7.97 22.74 -10.24
N TYR A 439 -9.08 23.01 -10.94
CA TYR A 439 -9.04 23.37 -12.37
C TYR A 439 -8.51 24.80 -12.63
N GLU A 440 -8.40 25.63 -11.60
CA GLU A 440 -7.78 26.95 -11.66
C GLU A 440 -6.30 26.95 -11.25
N ASP A 441 -5.72 25.79 -10.93
CA ASP A 441 -4.30 25.65 -10.68
C ASP A 441 -3.47 25.97 -11.92
N THR A 442 -2.19 26.28 -11.72
CA THR A 442 -1.26 26.32 -12.84
C THR A 442 -0.95 24.89 -13.30
N PRO A 443 -0.57 24.69 -14.58
CA PRO A 443 -0.15 23.36 -15.05
C PRO A 443 0.99 22.76 -14.21
N GLU A 444 1.90 23.59 -13.69
CA GLU A 444 3.00 23.16 -12.84
C GLU A 444 2.50 22.65 -11.49
N ALA A 445 1.52 23.32 -10.87
CA ALA A 445 0.92 22.88 -9.61
C ALA A 445 0.16 21.55 -9.81
N ALA A 446 -0.65 21.44 -10.85
CA ALA A 446 -1.36 20.21 -11.21
C ALA A 446 -0.40 19.05 -11.49
N ALA A 447 0.73 19.30 -12.18
CA ALA A 447 1.73 18.30 -12.50
C ALA A 447 2.37 17.67 -11.25
N LYS A 448 2.47 18.40 -10.13
CA LYS A 448 3.04 17.87 -8.87
C LYS A 448 2.29 16.66 -8.34
N GLN A 449 0.98 16.57 -8.58
CA GLN A 449 0.19 15.38 -8.21
C GLN A 449 0.69 14.13 -8.96
N ILE A 450 0.97 14.28 -10.25
CA ILE A 450 1.47 13.18 -11.09
C ILE A 450 2.94 12.87 -10.74
N ILE A 451 3.78 13.91 -10.62
CA ILE A 451 5.22 13.78 -10.32
C ILE A 451 5.43 13.05 -8.99
N ALA A 452 4.62 13.34 -7.98
CA ALA A 452 4.67 12.68 -6.67
C ALA A 452 4.42 11.15 -6.76
N SER A 453 3.69 10.71 -7.79
CA SER A 453 3.22 9.35 -7.96
C SER A 453 3.88 8.59 -9.11
N LEU A 454 4.93 9.14 -9.75
CA LEU A 454 5.56 8.54 -10.93
C LEU A 454 6.04 7.10 -10.72
N PHE A 455 6.46 6.74 -9.51
CA PHE A 455 6.95 5.38 -9.18
C PHE A 455 5.82 4.41 -8.81
N SER A 456 4.59 4.71 -9.19
CA SER A 456 3.42 3.85 -9.03
C SER A 456 2.58 3.83 -10.31
N VAL A 457 1.58 2.98 -10.36
CA VAL A 457 0.54 3.03 -11.38
C VAL A 457 -0.35 4.24 -11.11
N LEU A 458 -0.54 5.08 -12.12
CA LEU A 458 -1.31 6.32 -11.98
C LEU A 458 -2.81 6.04 -12.07
N GLN A 459 -3.56 6.48 -11.05
CA GLN A 459 -5.03 6.52 -11.07
C GLN A 459 -5.50 7.97 -11.23
N ILE A 460 -6.05 8.32 -12.37
CA ILE A 460 -6.52 9.68 -12.64
C ILE A 460 -7.98 9.82 -12.25
N SER A 461 -8.33 10.90 -11.53
CA SER A 461 -9.69 11.14 -11.06
C SER A 461 -10.09 12.63 -11.14
N VAL A 462 -9.72 13.31 -12.23
CA VAL A 462 -10.29 14.60 -12.63
C VAL A 462 -11.32 14.36 -13.72
N ARG A 463 -12.28 15.26 -13.91
CA ARG A 463 -13.19 15.21 -15.05
C ARG A 463 -12.45 15.68 -16.30
N LEU A 464 -11.93 14.72 -17.07
CA LEU A 464 -11.09 14.99 -18.24
C LEU A 464 -11.75 15.92 -19.24
N ALA A 465 -13.08 15.87 -19.34
CA ALA A 465 -13.85 16.73 -20.22
C ALA A 465 -14.00 18.20 -19.72
N GLU A 466 -13.61 18.48 -18.48
CA GLU A 466 -13.79 19.79 -17.83
C GLU A 466 -12.46 20.49 -17.51
N ILE A 467 -11.31 19.76 -17.49
CA ILE A 467 -10.01 20.38 -17.21
C ILE A 467 -9.59 21.37 -18.32
N PRO A 468 -8.83 22.44 -17.99
CA PRO A 468 -8.30 23.37 -18.97
C PRO A 468 -7.39 22.69 -20.00
N GLU A 469 -7.28 23.28 -21.20
CA GLU A 469 -6.42 22.76 -22.28
C GLU A 469 -4.94 22.65 -21.85
N SER A 470 -4.45 23.59 -21.04
CA SER A 470 -3.10 23.54 -20.47
C SER A 470 -2.89 22.32 -19.57
N HIS A 471 -3.88 21.96 -18.74
CA HIS A 471 -3.85 20.75 -17.91
C HIS A 471 -3.92 19.49 -18.76
N MET A 472 -4.72 19.50 -19.83
CA MET A 472 -4.79 18.37 -20.76
C MET A 472 -3.45 18.14 -21.48
N ARG A 473 -2.75 19.20 -21.88
CA ARG A 473 -1.40 19.12 -22.49
C ARG A 473 -0.39 18.58 -21.48
N MET A 474 -0.40 19.10 -20.26
CA MET A 474 0.46 18.63 -19.15
C MET A 474 0.19 17.15 -18.85
N LEU A 475 -1.07 16.76 -18.69
CA LEU A 475 -1.45 15.38 -18.42
C LEU A 475 -0.99 14.43 -19.53
N ARG A 476 -1.20 14.80 -20.80
CA ARG A 476 -0.74 14.02 -21.96
C ARG A 476 0.78 13.84 -21.94
N ASN A 477 1.55 14.91 -21.72
CA ASN A 477 3.01 14.86 -21.68
C ASN A 477 3.50 13.90 -20.56
N TYR A 478 2.89 13.95 -19.36
CA TYR A 478 3.29 13.05 -18.27
C TYR A 478 2.80 11.63 -18.46
N MET A 479 1.63 11.41 -19.07
CA MET A 479 1.15 10.06 -19.42
C MET A 479 2.05 9.41 -20.48
N ASP A 480 2.48 10.15 -21.49
CA ASP A 480 3.41 9.68 -22.53
C ASP A 480 4.78 9.34 -21.90
N PHE A 481 5.31 10.24 -21.05
CA PHE A 481 6.55 10.00 -20.30
C PHE A 481 6.45 8.77 -19.39
N TRP A 482 5.37 8.64 -18.64
CA TRP A 482 5.15 7.52 -17.73
C TRP A 482 5.04 6.20 -18.51
N ASN A 483 4.24 6.16 -19.58
CA ASN A 483 4.07 4.97 -20.42
C ASN A 483 5.40 4.53 -21.07
N ALA A 484 6.22 5.49 -21.56
CA ALA A 484 7.53 5.20 -22.16
C ALA A 484 8.55 4.65 -21.15
N ASN A 485 8.42 4.98 -19.86
CA ASN A 485 9.33 4.57 -18.80
C ASN A 485 8.68 3.61 -17.78
N ARG A 486 7.47 3.11 -18.06
CA ARG A 486 6.64 2.35 -17.11
C ARG A 486 7.39 1.18 -16.46
N GLU A 487 8.04 0.35 -17.24
CA GLU A 487 8.76 -0.81 -16.70
C GLU A 487 9.92 -0.40 -15.79
N LEU A 488 10.64 0.67 -16.14
CA LEU A 488 11.69 1.22 -15.30
C LEU A 488 11.10 1.78 -14.00
N LEU A 489 10.01 2.54 -14.09
CA LEU A 489 9.37 3.16 -12.93
C LEU A 489 8.75 2.14 -11.96
N LEU A 490 8.13 1.07 -12.48
CA LEU A 490 7.40 0.09 -11.68
C LEU A 490 8.24 -1.11 -11.26
N ASP A 491 9.11 -1.62 -12.14
CA ASP A 491 9.88 -2.84 -11.93
C ASP A 491 11.38 -2.58 -11.70
N GLY A 492 11.82 -1.34 -11.83
CA GLY A 492 13.18 -0.92 -11.55
C GLY A 492 13.51 -0.97 -10.06
N GLU A 493 14.81 -1.03 -9.78
CA GLU A 493 15.33 -0.93 -8.41
C GLU A 493 15.06 0.46 -7.85
N LEU A 494 14.11 0.56 -6.94
CA LEU A 494 13.69 1.83 -6.32
C LEU A 494 14.64 2.21 -5.19
N ARG A 495 15.19 3.43 -5.20
CA ARG A 495 15.98 4.01 -4.11
C ARG A 495 15.32 5.32 -3.66
N ALA A 496 14.90 5.40 -2.42
CA ALA A 496 14.31 6.61 -1.84
C ALA A 496 15.26 7.17 -0.78
N TYR A 497 15.88 8.28 -1.12
CA TYR A 497 16.88 8.93 -0.29
C TYR A 497 16.26 9.96 0.66
N HIS A 498 16.95 10.23 1.76
CA HIS A 498 16.56 11.23 2.74
C HIS A 498 15.14 11.04 3.29
N PRO A 499 14.87 9.89 3.92
CA PRO A 499 13.55 9.63 4.50
C PRO A 499 13.15 10.70 5.54
N GLU A 500 14.11 11.28 6.27
CA GLU A 500 13.91 12.38 7.22
C GLU A 500 13.42 13.68 6.56
N ALA A 501 13.69 13.85 5.26
CA ALA A 501 13.24 14.96 4.43
C ALA A 501 12.11 14.53 3.47
N GLN A 502 11.30 13.54 3.88
CA GLN A 502 10.15 13.04 3.10
C GLN A 502 10.55 12.54 1.70
N PHE A 503 11.72 11.89 1.60
CA PHE A 503 12.31 11.43 0.35
C PHE A 503 12.57 12.56 -0.64
N SER A 504 13.58 13.38 -0.34
CA SER A 504 13.96 14.52 -1.18
C SER A 504 14.40 14.11 -2.60
N LEU A 505 14.81 12.85 -2.78
CA LEU A 505 15.19 12.25 -4.04
C LEU A 505 14.68 10.81 -4.07
N VAL A 506 14.01 10.44 -5.16
CA VAL A 506 13.62 9.05 -5.44
C VAL A 506 14.10 8.67 -6.83
N GLU A 507 14.69 7.49 -6.96
CA GLU A 507 15.24 6.97 -8.19
C GLU A 507 14.74 5.55 -8.47
N ALA A 508 14.61 5.22 -9.74
CA ALA A 508 14.44 3.85 -10.20
C ALA A 508 15.48 3.56 -11.30
N GLU A 509 16.12 2.41 -11.19
CA GLU A 509 17.14 1.94 -12.14
C GLU A 509 16.74 0.59 -12.74
N LYS A 510 16.84 0.46 -14.05
CA LYS A 510 16.65 -0.80 -14.79
C LYS A 510 17.34 -0.73 -16.15
N ASP A 511 18.00 -1.83 -16.58
CA ASP A 511 18.51 -2.03 -17.94
C ASP A 511 19.34 -0.85 -18.49
N ASN A 512 20.31 -0.37 -17.70
CA ASN A 512 21.17 0.76 -18.04
C ASN A 512 20.44 2.10 -18.26
N ALA A 513 19.27 2.26 -17.63
CA ALA A 513 18.49 3.49 -17.61
C ALA A 513 18.14 3.90 -16.17
N LEU A 514 18.04 5.21 -15.95
CA LEU A 514 17.70 5.82 -14.65
C LEU A 514 16.58 6.84 -14.83
N VAL A 515 15.57 6.80 -13.98
CA VAL A 515 14.65 7.91 -13.76
C VAL A 515 14.79 8.37 -12.32
N ALA A 516 15.05 9.66 -12.13
CA ALA A 516 15.13 10.32 -10.83
C ALA A 516 14.09 11.43 -10.70
N VAL A 517 13.52 11.63 -9.52
CA VAL A 517 12.68 12.78 -9.19
C VAL A 517 13.27 13.49 -7.99
N ALA A 518 13.69 14.73 -8.19
CA ALA A 518 14.18 15.61 -7.13
C ALA A 518 13.01 16.42 -6.55
N TYR A 519 12.56 16.09 -5.35
CA TYR A 519 11.46 16.77 -4.64
C TYR A 519 11.91 17.94 -3.79
N LEU A 520 13.21 18.04 -3.54
CA LEU A 520 13.88 19.20 -2.97
C LEU A 520 15.11 19.50 -3.82
N ARG A 521 15.72 20.65 -3.62
CA ARG A 521 16.96 21.03 -4.33
C ARG A 521 18.15 20.21 -3.84
N THR A 522 18.16 18.94 -4.21
CA THR A 522 19.19 17.95 -3.87
C THR A 522 19.97 17.60 -5.14
N PRO A 523 21.31 17.51 -5.09
CA PRO A 523 22.09 17.01 -6.22
C PRO A 523 21.66 15.59 -6.62
N VAL A 524 21.51 15.36 -7.90
CA VAL A 524 21.35 14.03 -8.48
C VAL A 524 22.72 13.58 -8.98
N THR A 525 23.29 12.54 -8.36
CA THR A 525 24.61 12.02 -8.72
C THR A 525 24.45 10.76 -9.54
N LEU A 526 24.97 10.75 -10.76
CA LEU A 526 25.03 9.54 -11.58
C LEU A 526 26.23 8.69 -11.15
N GLU A 527 25.98 7.63 -10.39
CA GLU A 527 27.05 6.77 -9.84
C GLU A 527 27.87 6.03 -10.90
N LYS A 528 27.30 5.82 -12.09
CA LYS A 528 27.91 5.15 -13.23
C LYS A 528 27.38 5.71 -14.55
N PRO A 529 28.00 5.40 -15.69
CA PRO A 529 27.42 5.71 -16.99
C PRO A 529 26.10 4.96 -17.21
N TYR A 530 25.03 5.70 -17.49
CA TYR A 530 23.73 5.17 -17.93
C TYR A 530 23.51 5.52 -19.39
N GLY A 531 22.94 4.63 -20.18
CA GLY A 531 22.61 4.91 -21.58
C GLY A 531 21.54 6.00 -21.73
N ARG A 532 20.54 6.01 -20.81
CA ARG A 532 19.48 7.03 -20.73
C ARG A 532 19.24 7.43 -19.29
N VAL A 533 19.04 8.72 -19.06
CA VAL A 533 18.65 9.28 -17.75
C VAL A 533 17.54 10.28 -17.95
N ALA A 534 16.54 10.26 -17.08
CA ALA A 534 15.57 11.35 -16.98
C ALA A 534 15.54 11.86 -15.53
N VAL A 535 15.65 13.17 -15.34
CA VAL A 535 15.52 13.81 -14.03
C VAL A 535 14.34 14.77 -14.06
N VAL A 536 13.35 14.51 -13.24
CA VAL A 536 12.14 15.33 -13.09
C VAL A 536 12.30 16.29 -11.92
N ASN A 537 11.95 17.54 -12.13
CA ASN A 537 11.99 18.59 -11.11
C ASN A 537 10.64 18.66 -10.37
N GLY A 538 10.56 18.02 -9.22
CA GLY A 538 9.41 18.10 -8.31
C GLY A 538 9.60 19.05 -7.13
N SER A 539 10.64 19.92 -7.16
CA SER A 539 11.03 20.71 -6.00
C SER A 539 10.21 21.99 -5.75
N GLY A 540 9.43 22.43 -6.73
CA GLY A 540 8.73 23.72 -6.66
C GLY A 540 9.63 24.92 -6.97
N GLU A 541 10.90 24.70 -7.25
CA GLU A 541 11.91 25.73 -7.60
C GLU A 541 12.46 25.47 -9.00
N LYS A 542 13.08 26.48 -9.58
CA LYS A 542 13.77 26.35 -10.86
C LYS A 542 15.18 25.79 -10.66
N GLY A 543 15.56 24.79 -11.45
CA GLY A 543 16.90 24.25 -11.57
C GLY A 543 17.07 22.87 -10.95
N ILE A 544 17.91 22.08 -11.60
CA ILE A 544 18.41 20.78 -11.16
C ILE A 544 19.93 20.82 -11.06
N LEU A 545 20.47 20.29 -9.96
CA LEU A 545 21.90 20.03 -9.82
C LEU A 545 22.16 18.58 -10.22
N LEU A 546 23.01 18.39 -11.24
CA LEU A 546 23.32 17.06 -11.77
C LEU A 546 24.84 16.85 -11.78
N GLU A 547 25.28 15.73 -11.20
CA GLU A 547 26.67 15.32 -11.20
C GLU A 547 26.84 14.13 -12.15
N THR A 548 27.74 14.28 -13.14
CA THR A 548 28.05 13.23 -14.12
C THR A 548 29.25 12.40 -13.67
N PRO A 549 29.29 11.08 -13.97
CA PRO A 549 30.40 10.21 -13.60
C PRO A 549 31.65 10.47 -14.46
N GLU A 550 32.77 9.89 -14.03
CA GLU A 550 33.97 9.82 -14.86
C GLU A 550 33.69 9.02 -16.14
N ASN A 551 34.26 9.45 -17.25
CA ASN A 551 34.17 8.79 -18.57
C ASN A 551 32.73 8.73 -19.16
N ALA A 552 31.88 9.70 -18.82
CA ALA A 552 30.54 9.78 -19.42
C ALA A 552 30.17 11.23 -19.77
N ARG A 553 29.97 11.48 -21.04
CA ARG A 553 29.42 12.75 -21.58
C ARG A 553 28.00 12.53 -21.98
N TYR A 554 27.14 13.52 -21.77
CA TYR A 554 25.72 13.41 -22.07
C TYR A 554 25.25 14.55 -22.97
N ALA A 555 24.50 14.21 -24.02
CA ALA A 555 23.59 15.16 -24.64
C ALA A 555 22.32 15.27 -23.80
N TYR A 556 21.82 16.48 -23.61
CA TYR A 556 20.60 16.72 -22.82
C TYR A 556 19.57 17.56 -23.56
N THR A 557 18.31 17.34 -23.19
CA THR A 557 17.15 18.14 -23.60
C THR A 557 16.31 18.49 -22.36
N VAL A 558 15.98 19.77 -22.19
CA VAL A 558 15.11 20.26 -21.12
C VAL A 558 13.71 20.48 -21.65
N PHE A 559 12.72 20.00 -20.91
CA PHE A 559 11.30 20.16 -21.21
C PHE A 559 10.59 20.88 -20.05
N ASP A 560 9.56 21.66 -20.38
CA ASP A 560 8.59 22.12 -19.38
C ASP A 560 7.58 21.01 -19.04
N CYS A 561 6.63 21.30 -18.13
CA CYS A 561 5.59 20.34 -17.73
C CYS A 561 4.61 19.99 -18.85
N MET A 562 4.50 20.80 -19.90
CA MET A 562 3.62 20.58 -21.07
C MET A 562 4.35 19.88 -22.23
N GLY A 563 5.65 19.59 -22.09
CA GLY A 563 6.45 18.89 -23.08
C GLY A 563 7.12 19.79 -24.12
N GLU A 564 7.12 21.11 -23.92
CA GLU A 564 7.84 22.03 -24.80
C GLU A 564 9.35 21.96 -24.54
N ILE A 565 10.15 21.89 -25.60
CA ILE A 565 11.60 21.89 -25.49
C ILE A 565 12.07 23.32 -25.22
N LEU A 566 12.76 23.51 -24.10
CA LEU A 566 13.27 24.82 -23.69
C LEU A 566 14.73 25.03 -24.05
N SER A 567 15.54 23.96 -23.93
CA SER A 567 16.98 24.02 -24.25
C SER A 567 17.53 22.64 -24.52
N THR A 568 18.66 22.62 -25.24
CA THR A 568 19.48 21.43 -25.46
C THR A 568 20.95 21.76 -25.27
N GLY A 569 21.77 20.76 -24.95
CA GLY A 569 23.21 20.96 -24.78
C GLY A 569 23.95 19.68 -24.47
N THR A 570 25.18 19.82 -23.97
CA THR A 570 26.01 18.69 -23.57
C THR A 570 26.60 18.92 -22.20
N LEU A 571 26.72 17.85 -21.42
CA LEU A 571 27.39 17.80 -20.12
C LEU A 571 28.75 17.12 -20.29
N ALA A 572 29.79 17.71 -19.68
CA ALA A 572 31.11 17.13 -19.63
C ALA A 572 31.16 15.96 -18.63
N GLU A 573 32.20 15.16 -18.74
CA GLU A 573 32.55 14.13 -17.77
C GLU A 573 32.91 14.78 -16.42
N LYS A 574 32.63 14.04 -15.31
CA LYS A 574 33.00 14.43 -13.95
C LYS A 574 32.65 15.89 -13.63
N SER A 575 31.45 16.31 -13.97
CA SER A 575 31.02 17.70 -13.79
C SER A 575 29.79 17.80 -12.90
N LEU A 576 29.78 18.76 -11.98
CA LEU A 576 28.58 19.21 -11.30
C LEU A 576 28.00 20.39 -12.08
N SER A 577 26.82 20.20 -12.65
CA SER A 577 26.18 21.19 -13.52
C SER A 577 24.83 21.63 -12.92
N ALA A 578 24.58 22.94 -12.94
CA ALA A 578 23.27 23.50 -12.66
C ALA A 578 22.51 23.66 -13.98
N LEU A 579 21.47 22.86 -14.19
CA LEU A 579 20.63 22.93 -15.37
C LEU A 579 19.36 23.74 -15.08
N ASP A 580 18.99 24.61 -16.02
CA ASP A 580 17.83 25.49 -15.92
C ASP A 580 16.53 24.74 -16.27
N VAL A 581 16.14 23.78 -15.39
CA VAL A 581 14.92 23.00 -15.54
C VAL A 581 13.81 23.69 -14.76
N PRO A 582 12.69 24.06 -15.39
CA PRO A 582 11.59 24.76 -14.68
C PRO A 582 10.95 23.86 -13.63
N ASP A 583 10.18 24.46 -12.72
CA ASP A 583 9.32 23.74 -11.80
C ASP A 583 8.42 22.78 -12.58
N SER A 584 8.28 21.56 -12.09
CA SER A 584 7.51 20.50 -12.73
C SER A 584 7.94 20.15 -14.18
N GLY A 585 9.13 20.60 -14.61
CA GLY A 585 9.76 20.20 -15.86
C GLY A 585 10.68 19.00 -15.68
N ARG A 586 11.38 18.62 -16.76
CA ARG A 586 12.36 17.52 -16.71
C ARG A 586 13.53 17.77 -17.65
N VAL A 587 14.62 17.09 -17.37
CA VAL A 587 15.76 16.95 -18.30
C VAL A 587 15.94 15.48 -18.64
N GLU A 588 16.10 15.20 -19.92
CA GLU A 588 16.41 13.88 -20.44
C GLU A 588 17.83 13.89 -21.01
N LEU A 589 18.61 12.84 -20.67
CA LEU A 589 20.01 12.71 -21.05
C LEU A 589 20.21 11.41 -21.84
N THR A 590 21.08 11.50 -22.86
CA THR A 590 21.54 10.36 -23.63
C THR A 590 23.06 10.33 -23.59
N LEU A 591 23.64 9.17 -23.29
CA LEU A 591 25.08 8.99 -23.27
C LEU A 591 25.65 9.24 -24.67
N CYS A 592 26.66 10.12 -24.77
CA CYS A 592 27.39 10.33 -26.01
C CYS A 592 28.32 9.14 -26.28
N SER A 593 28.35 8.70 -27.51
CA SER A 593 29.26 7.64 -28.01
C SER A 593 30.70 8.07 -27.97
#